data_bc5a1e66ed54a44dac820b635a2d21c5
#
_entry.id   bc5a1e66ed54a44dac820b635a2d21c5
#
_cell.length_a   1.000
_cell.length_b   1.000
_cell.length_c   1.000
_cell.angle_alpha   90.00
_cell.angle_beta   90.00
_cell.angle_gamma   90.00
#
_symmetry.space_group_name_H-M   'P 1'
#
loop_
_entity.id
_entity.type
_entity.pdbx_description
1 polymer ?
#
loop_
_entity_poly.entity_id
_entity_poly.type
_entity_poly.pdbx_seq_one_letter_code
_entity_poly.pdbx_strand_id
1 'polypeptide(L)'
;VILSVTLSVFCLIFRDPLLHVIFGKVERDVMINSRIYFFFTLLSFPFIGLYDAGASIMRSQNNSRNPMIISVISNFMNIGGNAILIFVLGMGVEGAAISTLVSRIFCAIVVIWQLRNDNAPICIRNYFSIRPDWYLIKKILFIGIPSGIENSMFQFGKLAIQSTVSTLGTVAIAAQAMTNILENLNGIAAIGIGIGLMTVVGQCLGAGRKDEAIYYIKKLSWLSEAVIIASCLLVFALTKPITLLAGMEPASAKLCFFMISFITIVKPVSWVLSFIPPYGMRAAGDVKFSMITSCCTMWLCRVSLCIYLCRVWGLSLIHISEPTRPY
;
A
#
# COMPACT_ATOMS: atom_id res chain seq x y z
N VAL A 1 6.12 9.34 -15.27
CA VAL A 1 7.21 10.24 -14.84
C VAL A 1 6.74 11.69 -14.82
N ILE A 2 6.26 12.26 -15.93
CA ILE A 2 5.80 13.67 -15.99
C ILE A 2 4.77 13.94 -14.88
N LEU A 3 3.76 13.09 -14.76
CA LEU A 3 2.71 13.22 -13.73
C LEU A 3 3.29 13.15 -12.30
N SER A 4 4.26 12.27 -12.04
CA SER A 4 4.90 12.19 -10.72
C SER A 4 5.77 13.41 -10.42
N VAL A 5 6.46 13.96 -11.43
CA VAL A 5 7.22 15.21 -11.30
C VAL A 5 6.27 16.38 -11.02
N THR A 6 5.19 16.51 -11.80
CA THR A 6 4.20 17.59 -11.62
C THR A 6 3.57 17.53 -10.21
N LEU A 7 3.21 16.33 -9.77
CA LEU A 7 2.66 16.13 -8.42
C LEU A 7 3.69 16.48 -7.33
N SER A 8 4.95 16.05 -7.50
CA SER A 8 6.04 16.40 -6.58
C SER A 8 6.23 17.91 -6.46
N VAL A 9 6.31 18.60 -7.61
CA VAL A 9 6.48 20.08 -7.62
C VAL A 9 5.28 20.77 -6.99
N PHE A 10 4.07 20.33 -7.32
CA PHE A 10 2.85 20.86 -6.70
C PHE A 10 2.87 20.69 -5.17
N CYS A 11 3.15 19.47 -4.69
CA CYS A 11 3.20 19.20 -3.26
C CYS A 11 4.37 19.91 -2.56
N LEU A 12 5.49 20.18 -3.25
CA LEU A 12 6.60 20.98 -2.70
C LEU A 12 6.20 22.44 -2.51
N ILE A 13 5.50 23.02 -3.49
CA ILE A 13 5.01 24.42 -3.41
C ILE A 13 3.99 24.58 -2.27
N PHE A 14 3.08 23.62 -2.14
CA PHE A 14 2.02 23.62 -1.12
C PHE A 14 2.39 22.81 0.14
N ARG A 15 3.68 22.58 0.40
CA ARG A 15 4.16 21.75 1.50
C ARG A 15 3.59 22.17 2.86
N ASP A 16 3.72 23.43 3.22
CA ASP A 16 3.33 23.91 4.54
C ASP A 16 1.81 23.89 4.76
N PRO A 17 0.97 24.38 3.82
CA PRO A 17 -0.48 24.22 3.91
C PRO A 17 -0.93 22.74 4.03
N LEU A 18 -0.32 21.84 3.24
CA LEU A 18 -0.66 20.41 3.28
C LEU A 18 -0.33 19.78 4.63
N LEU A 19 0.83 20.07 5.18
CA LEU A 19 1.23 19.55 6.50
C LEU A 19 0.33 20.09 7.61
N HIS A 20 -0.04 21.37 7.57
CA HIS A 20 -0.98 21.95 8.53
C HIS A 20 -2.38 21.34 8.46
N VAL A 21 -2.88 21.04 7.26
CA VAL A 21 -4.19 20.36 7.08
C VAL A 21 -4.14 18.93 7.62
N ILE A 22 -3.04 18.20 7.39
CA ILE A 22 -2.94 16.78 7.78
C ILE A 22 -2.69 16.62 9.29
N PHE A 23 -1.77 17.39 9.85
CA PHE A 23 -1.32 17.21 11.22
C PHE A 23 -2.00 18.19 12.21
N GLY A 24 -2.58 19.28 11.72
CA GLY A 24 -3.20 20.29 12.58
C GLY A 24 -2.19 20.96 13.51
N LYS A 25 -2.55 21.09 14.80
CA LYS A 25 -1.66 21.64 15.85
C LYS A 25 -0.87 20.51 16.49
N VAL A 26 0.36 20.33 16.07
CA VAL A 26 1.33 19.39 16.66
C VAL A 26 2.51 20.13 17.25
N GLU A 27 3.30 19.44 18.07
CA GLU A 27 4.55 19.97 18.62
C GLU A 27 5.50 20.46 17.52
N ARG A 28 6.26 21.50 17.83
CA ARG A 28 7.16 22.16 16.87
C ARG A 28 8.19 21.20 16.27
N ASP A 29 8.75 20.32 17.09
CA ASP A 29 9.79 19.35 16.67
C ASP A 29 9.20 18.29 15.72
N VAL A 30 7.96 17.86 15.97
CA VAL A 30 7.24 16.94 15.09
C VAL A 30 6.99 17.60 13.73
N MET A 31 6.60 18.88 13.70
CA MET A 31 6.38 19.61 12.45
C MET A 31 7.67 19.79 11.65
N ILE A 32 8.80 20.11 12.31
CA ILE A 32 10.10 20.26 11.66
C ILE A 32 10.51 18.93 11.01
N ASN A 33 10.48 17.84 11.77
CA ASN A 33 10.83 16.50 11.28
C ASN A 33 9.91 16.05 10.14
N SER A 34 8.61 16.36 10.23
CA SER A 34 7.65 16.06 9.17
C SER A 34 7.95 16.84 7.88
N ARG A 35 8.37 18.12 7.99
CA ARG A 35 8.78 18.93 6.82
C ARG A 35 9.99 18.35 6.11
N ILE A 36 11.00 17.92 6.87
CA ILE A 36 12.22 17.32 6.32
C ILE A 36 11.89 15.99 5.62
N TYR A 37 11.19 15.10 6.32
CA TYR A 37 10.81 13.80 5.77
C TYR A 37 9.95 13.95 4.51
N PHE A 38 8.98 14.85 4.52
CA PHE A 38 8.10 15.12 3.40
C PHE A 38 8.85 15.67 2.18
N PHE A 39 9.84 16.56 2.39
CA PHE A 39 10.69 17.09 1.33
C PHE A 39 11.43 15.98 0.58
N PHE A 40 12.19 15.14 1.29
CA PHE A 40 12.93 14.03 0.67
C PHE A 40 12.00 12.99 0.04
N THR A 41 10.85 12.73 0.65
CA THR A 41 9.85 11.81 0.10
C THR A 41 9.30 12.33 -1.23
N LEU A 42 8.95 13.60 -1.32
CA LEU A 42 8.49 14.22 -2.57
C LEU A 42 9.58 14.21 -3.67
N LEU A 43 10.82 14.47 -3.29
CA LEU A 43 11.97 14.40 -4.21
C LEU A 43 12.15 12.97 -4.77
N SER A 44 11.73 11.95 -4.04
CA SER A 44 11.83 10.55 -4.46
C SER A 44 10.69 10.09 -5.40
N PHE A 45 9.57 10.81 -5.51
CA PHE A 45 8.41 10.41 -6.32
C PHE A 45 8.71 10.23 -7.82
N PRO A 46 9.50 11.08 -8.48
CA PRO A 46 9.88 10.84 -9.86
C PRO A 46 10.61 9.51 -10.07
N PHE A 47 11.47 9.16 -9.15
CA PHE A 47 12.28 7.93 -9.22
C PHE A 47 11.42 6.69 -9.00
N ILE A 48 10.48 6.70 -8.02
CA ILE A 48 9.57 5.59 -7.84
C ILE A 48 8.61 5.44 -9.03
N GLY A 49 8.11 6.56 -9.59
CA GLY A 49 7.27 6.52 -10.79
C GLY A 49 8.02 5.97 -12.02
N LEU A 50 9.31 6.23 -12.13
CA LEU A 50 10.17 5.67 -13.19
C LEU A 50 10.40 4.17 -12.99
N TYR A 51 10.67 3.75 -11.73
CA TYR A 51 10.80 2.34 -11.37
C TYR A 51 9.51 1.56 -11.65
N ASP A 52 8.35 2.06 -11.21
CA ASP A 52 7.07 1.38 -11.39
C ASP A 52 6.69 1.22 -12.87
N ALA A 53 6.95 2.25 -13.68
CA ALA A 53 6.76 2.18 -15.12
C ALA A 53 7.65 1.11 -15.76
N GLY A 54 8.95 1.11 -15.45
CA GLY A 54 9.89 0.13 -15.97
C GLY A 54 9.63 -1.29 -15.50
N ALA A 55 9.30 -1.46 -14.22
CA ALA A 55 8.91 -2.75 -13.64
C ALA A 55 7.63 -3.31 -14.30
N SER A 56 6.69 -2.44 -14.67
CA SER A 56 5.46 -2.84 -15.38
C SER A 56 5.78 -3.31 -16.80
N ILE A 57 6.68 -2.63 -17.51
CA ILE A 57 7.17 -3.06 -18.83
C ILE A 57 7.86 -4.42 -18.75
N MET A 58 8.72 -4.65 -17.75
CA MET A 58 9.38 -5.94 -17.56
C MET A 58 8.39 -7.05 -17.27
N ARG A 59 7.40 -6.79 -16.38
CA ARG A 59 6.34 -7.77 -16.07
C ARG A 59 5.51 -8.13 -17.29
N SER A 60 5.19 -7.17 -18.15
CA SER A 60 4.45 -7.43 -19.40
C SER A 60 5.22 -8.31 -20.38
N GLN A 61 6.56 -8.34 -20.28
CA GLN A 61 7.45 -9.24 -21.03
C GLN A 61 7.66 -10.60 -20.34
N ASN A 62 6.84 -10.98 -19.38
CA ASN A 62 6.99 -12.18 -18.55
C ASN A 62 8.26 -12.20 -17.68
N ASN A 63 8.95 -11.09 -17.53
CA ASN A 63 10.13 -10.97 -16.68
C ASN A 63 9.75 -10.32 -15.34
N SER A 64 9.16 -11.09 -14.43
CA SER A 64 8.87 -10.64 -13.07
C SER A 64 10.06 -10.80 -12.11
N ARG A 65 11.08 -11.61 -12.50
CA ARG A 65 12.25 -11.89 -11.66
C ARG A 65 13.12 -10.66 -11.46
N ASN A 66 13.39 -9.91 -12.52
CA ASN A 66 14.27 -8.74 -12.45
C ASN A 66 13.72 -7.63 -11.57
N PRO A 67 12.45 -7.17 -11.73
CA PRO A 67 11.88 -6.20 -10.81
C PRO A 67 11.87 -6.65 -9.35
N MET A 68 11.65 -7.96 -9.11
CA MET A 68 11.71 -8.55 -7.76
C MET A 68 13.11 -8.40 -7.16
N ILE A 69 14.16 -8.80 -7.89
CA ILE A 69 15.54 -8.70 -7.41
C ILE A 69 15.92 -7.25 -7.12
N ILE A 70 15.57 -6.32 -8.01
CA ILE A 70 15.83 -4.87 -7.81
C ILE A 70 15.16 -4.40 -6.51
N SER A 71 13.89 -4.76 -6.31
CA SER A 71 13.14 -4.39 -5.10
C SER A 71 13.77 -4.98 -3.82
N VAL A 72 14.19 -6.24 -3.85
CA VAL A 72 14.84 -6.90 -2.72
C VAL A 72 16.15 -6.19 -2.37
N ILE A 73 17.03 -5.94 -3.35
CA ILE A 73 18.30 -5.24 -3.14
C ILE A 73 18.05 -3.84 -2.58
N SER A 74 17.08 -3.10 -3.14
CA SER A 74 16.70 -1.77 -2.68
C SER A 74 16.21 -1.76 -1.23
N ASN A 75 15.44 -2.78 -0.82
CA ASN A 75 15.01 -2.90 0.57
C ASN A 75 16.17 -3.17 1.52
N PHE A 76 17.12 -4.05 1.14
CA PHE A 76 18.34 -4.25 1.93
C PHE A 76 19.19 -2.98 2.02
N MET A 77 19.33 -2.24 0.92
CA MET A 77 20.02 -0.94 0.92
C MET A 77 19.32 0.07 1.84
N ASN A 78 17.98 0.10 1.83
CA ASN A 78 17.21 0.98 2.69
C ASN A 78 17.37 0.62 4.18
N ILE A 79 17.29 -0.67 4.51
CA ILE A 79 17.49 -1.15 5.89
C ILE A 79 18.92 -0.83 6.36
N GLY A 80 19.95 -1.16 5.57
CA GLY A 80 21.34 -0.87 5.90
C GLY A 80 21.62 0.63 5.97
N GLY A 81 21.08 1.40 5.02
CA GLY A 81 21.19 2.85 5.02
C GLY A 81 20.54 3.49 6.25
N ASN A 82 19.34 3.04 6.62
CA ASN A 82 18.67 3.47 7.85
C ASN A 82 19.53 3.14 9.09
N ALA A 83 20.07 1.92 9.17
CA ALA A 83 20.92 1.53 10.29
C ALA A 83 22.15 2.43 10.42
N ILE A 84 22.85 2.70 9.32
CA ILE A 84 24.04 3.55 9.31
C ILE A 84 23.69 5.01 9.63
N LEU A 85 22.72 5.59 8.92
CA LEU A 85 22.41 7.02 9.03
C LEU A 85 21.74 7.37 10.36
N ILE A 86 20.90 6.48 10.91
CA ILE A 86 20.22 6.74 12.18
C ILE A 86 21.12 6.41 13.38
N PHE A 87 21.71 5.19 13.41
CA PHE A 87 22.42 4.73 14.61
C PHE A 87 23.90 5.13 14.64
N VAL A 88 24.60 5.18 13.49
CA VAL A 88 26.03 5.52 13.46
C VAL A 88 26.22 7.03 13.31
N LEU A 89 25.46 7.67 12.41
CA LEU A 89 25.60 9.11 12.14
C LEU A 89 24.64 9.98 12.97
N GLY A 90 23.70 9.40 13.71
CA GLY A 90 22.78 10.12 14.58
C GLY A 90 21.79 11.06 13.87
N MET A 91 21.57 10.88 12.56
CA MET A 91 20.77 11.82 11.74
C MET A 91 19.25 11.71 11.98
N GLY A 92 18.78 10.72 12.76
CA GLY A 92 17.37 10.59 13.09
C GLY A 92 16.45 10.47 11.85
N VAL A 93 15.44 11.33 11.78
CA VAL A 93 14.43 11.34 10.70
C VAL A 93 15.03 11.70 9.34
N GLU A 94 16.00 12.59 9.31
CA GLU A 94 16.72 12.96 8.07
C GLU A 94 17.42 11.76 7.45
N GLY A 95 18.10 10.96 8.27
CA GLY A 95 18.78 9.75 7.82
C GLY A 95 17.83 8.74 7.18
N ALA A 96 16.65 8.51 7.78
CA ALA A 96 15.63 7.65 7.21
C ALA A 96 15.12 8.16 5.85
N ALA A 97 14.92 9.47 5.72
CA ALA A 97 14.45 10.11 4.50
C ALA A 97 15.48 10.02 3.37
N ILE A 98 16.76 10.27 3.67
CA ILE A 98 17.87 10.17 2.71
C ILE A 98 18.05 8.72 2.24
N SER A 99 18.06 7.75 3.16
CA SER A 99 18.17 6.33 2.82
C SER A 99 17.06 5.89 1.86
N THR A 100 15.83 6.35 2.10
CA THR A 100 14.69 6.07 1.23
C THR A 100 14.88 6.71 -0.16
N LEU A 101 15.35 7.94 -0.24
CA LEU A 101 15.63 8.62 -1.51
C LEU A 101 16.71 7.87 -2.32
N VAL A 102 17.84 7.53 -1.68
CA VAL A 102 18.94 6.82 -2.33
C VAL A 102 18.49 5.45 -2.86
N SER A 103 17.74 4.70 -2.07
CA SER A 103 17.20 3.39 -2.48
C SER A 103 16.28 3.50 -3.70
N ARG A 104 15.44 4.54 -3.77
CA ARG A 104 14.55 4.80 -4.92
C ARG A 104 15.30 5.26 -6.17
N ILE A 105 16.34 6.09 -6.01
CA ILE A 105 17.25 6.47 -7.10
C ILE A 105 17.95 5.23 -7.66
N PHE A 106 18.46 4.36 -6.80
CA PHE A 106 19.06 3.08 -7.22
C PHE A 106 18.08 2.25 -8.04
N CYS A 107 16.84 2.05 -7.57
CA CYS A 107 15.81 1.34 -8.32
C CYS A 107 15.61 1.92 -9.72
N ALA A 108 15.49 3.24 -9.82
CA ALA A 108 15.26 3.93 -11.10
C ALA A 108 16.45 3.72 -12.07
N ILE A 109 17.67 3.87 -11.58
CA ILE A 109 18.89 3.69 -12.41
C ILE A 109 18.98 2.25 -12.92
N VAL A 110 18.81 1.26 -12.05
CA VAL A 110 18.95 -0.15 -12.43
C VAL A 110 17.86 -0.57 -13.42
N VAL A 111 16.61 -0.10 -13.24
CA VAL A 111 15.52 -0.38 -14.18
C VAL A 111 15.79 0.23 -15.55
N ILE A 112 16.24 1.49 -15.61
CA ILE A 112 16.60 2.13 -16.87
C ILE A 112 17.72 1.36 -17.57
N TRP A 113 18.75 0.97 -16.81
CA TRP A 113 19.87 0.19 -17.34
C TRP A 113 19.43 -1.16 -17.91
N GLN A 114 18.53 -1.88 -17.21
CA GLN A 114 18.00 -3.14 -17.71
C GLN A 114 17.10 -3.00 -18.93
N LEU A 115 16.33 -1.90 -19.04
CA LEU A 115 15.49 -1.62 -20.22
C LEU A 115 16.30 -1.27 -21.48
N ARG A 116 17.61 -1.01 -21.35
CA ARG A 116 18.53 -0.81 -22.50
C ARG A 116 19.08 -2.12 -23.05
N ASN A 117 18.79 -3.26 -22.43
CA ASN A 117 19.29 -4.53 -22.89
C ASN A 117 18.67 -4.92 -24.23
N ASP A 118 19.50 -5.03 -25.26
CA ASP A 118 19.10 -5.34 -26.65
C ASP A 118 18.51 -6.76 -26.81
N ASN A 119 18.75 -7.66 -25.86
CA ASN A 119 18.21 -9.01 -25.89
C ASN A 119 16.76 -9.10 -25.37
N ALA A 120 16.19 -8.00 -24.87
CA ALA A 120 14.81 -7.98 -24.41
C ALA A 120 13.85 -7.72 -25.60
N PRO A 121 12.64 -8.32 -25.61
CA PRO A 121 11.65 -8.12 -26.68
C PRO A 121 11.27 -6.65 -26.87
N ILE A 122 11.34 -5.84 -25.81
CA ILE A 122 11.14 -4.39 -25.83
C ILE A 122 12.37 -3.76 -25.19
N CYS A 123 13.16 -3.05 -25.98
CA CYS A 123 14.27 -2.24 -25.49
C CYS A 123 14.05 -0.77 -25.81
N ILE A 124 14.47 0.13 -24.91
CA ILE A 124 14.37 1.57 -25.07
C ILE A 124 15.79 2.12 -25.26
N ARG A 125 16.15 2.44 -26.50
CA ARG A 125 17.49 2.97 -26.84
C ARG A 125 17.58 4.48 -26.64
N ASN A 126 16.56 5.23 -27.07
CA ASN A 126 16.55 6.69 -27.05
C ASN A 126 15.43 7.24 -26.16
N TYR A 127 15.77 7.64 -24.94
CA TYR A 127 14.81 8.22 -23.98
C TYR A 127 14.36 9.64 -24.35
N PHE A 128 15.18 10.39 -25.09
CA PHE A 128 14.90 11.78 -25.48
C PHE A 128 14.16 11.93 -26.82
N SER A 129 14.07 10.85 -27.60
CA SER A 129 13.40 10.86 -28.93
C SER A 129 11.94 10.39 -28.86
N ILE A 130 11.37 10.25 -27.64
CA ILE A 130 10.00 9.76 -27.47
C ILE A 130 9.02 10.88 -27.83
N ARG A 131 8.28 10.70 -28.91
CA ARG A 131 7.16 11.58 -29.24
C ARG A 131 5.93 11.14 -28.42
N PRO A 132 5.23 12.07 -27.74
CA PRO A 132 4.04 11.74 -26.99
C PRO A 132 2.92 11.34 -27.96
N ASP A 133 2.46 10.09 -27.83
CA ASP A 133 1.26 9.62 -28.53
C ASP A 133 0.04 9.86 -27.66
N TRP A 134 -0.77 10.85 -28.04
CA TRP A 134 -1.97 11.23 -27.28
C TRP A 134 -3.03 10.14 -27.19
N TYR A 135 -3.10 9.25 -28.18
CA TYR A 135 -4.02 8.12 -28.16
C TYR A 135 -3.62 7.13 -27.06
N LEU A 136 -2.35 6.76 -26.99
CA LEU A 136 -1.83 5.87 -25.95
C LEU A 136 -1.91 6.52 -24.56
N ILE A 137 -1.56 7.80 -24.44
CA ILE A 137 -1.64 8.55 -23.19
C ILE A 137 -3.09 8.56 -22.69
N LYS A 138 -4.07 8.88 -23.55
CA LYS A 138 -5.50 8.88 -23.19
C LYS A 138 -5.96 7.49 -22.71
N LYS A 139 -5.53 6.42 -23.37
CA LYS A 139 -5.86 5.04 -23.00
C LYS A 139 -5.28 4.67 -21.63
N ILE A 140 -4.03 5.05 -21.37
CA ILE A 140 -3.38 4.82 -20.06
C ILE A 140 -4.08 5.63 -18.96
N LEU A 141 -4.37 6.90 -19.19
CA LEU A 141 -5.05 7.75 -18.22
C LEU A 141 -6.49 7.31 -17.96
N PHE A 142 -7.19 6.78 -18.96
CA PHE A 142 -8.53 6.24 -18.80
C PHE A 142 -8.59 5.09 -17.78
N ILE A 143 -7.52 4.30 -17.69
CA ILE A 143 -7.37 3.23 -16.69
C ILE A 143 -6.74 3.78 -15.40
N GLY A 144 -5.72 4.63 -15.53
CA GLY A 144 -4.92 5.10 -14.40
C GLY A 144 -5.66 6.07 -13.48
N ILE A 145 -6.45 7.01 -14.03
CA ILE A 145 -7.17 8.00 -13.22
C ILE A 145 -8.21 7.34 -12.30
N PRO A 146 -9.14 6.48 -12.78
CA PRO A 146 -10.08 5.82 -11.90
C PRO A 146 -9.40 4.96 -10.82
N SER A 147 -8.34 4.22 -11.19
CA SER A 147 -7.57 3.43 -10.22
C SER A 147 -6.86 4.33 -9.19
N GLY A 148 -6.36 5.48 -9.60
CA GLY A 148 -5.76 6.47 -8.70
C GLY A 148 -6.79 7.04 -7.73
N ILE A 149 -7.97 7.42 -8.20
CA ILE A 149 -9.08 7.90 -7.37
C ILE A 149 -9.50 6.82 -6.38
N GLU A 150 -9.69 5.57 -6.83
CA GLU A 150 -10.03 4.43 -5.98
C GLU A 150 -9.03 4.27 -4.82
N ASN A 151 -7.73 4.24 -5.13
CA ASN A 151 -6.68 4.11 -4.11
C ASN A 151 -6.65 5.32 -3.16
N SER A 152 -6.80 6.54 -3.67
CA SER A 152 -6.84 7.76 -2.86
C SER A 152 -8.03 7.76 -1.90
N MET A 153 -9.23 7.45 -2.40
CA MET A 153 -10.44 7.36 -1.57
C MET A 153 -10.33 6.27 -0.50
N PHE A 154 -9.65 5.16 -0.83
CA PHE A 154 -9.39 4.10 0.14
C PHE A 154 -8.43 4.54 1.25
N GLN A 155 -7.38 5.30 0.93
CA GLN A 155 -6.47 5.85 1.93
C GLN A 155 -7.14 6.93 2.79
N PHE A 156 -7.94 7.82 2.20
CA PHE A 156 -8.74 8.78 2.97
C PHE A 156 -9.72 8.09 3.93
N GLY A 157 -10.36 7.00 3.49
CA GLY A 157 -11.22 6.19 4.36
C GLY A 157 -10.46 5.58 5.53
N LYS A 158 -9.22 5.08 5.31
CA LYS A 158 -8.37 4.61 6.40
C LYS A 158 -8.01 5.71 7.39
N LEU A 159 -7.70 6.92 6.91
CA LEU A 159 -7.43 8.09 7.77
C LEU A 159 -8.66 8.48 8.60
N ALA A 160 -9.86 8.46 8.02
CA ALA A 160 -11.10 8.74 8.73
C ALA A 160 -11.35 7.71 9.85
N ILE A 161 -11.12 6.41 9.57
CA ILE A 161 -11.20 5.35 10.58
C ILE A 161 -10.16 5.56 11.68
N GLN A 162 -8.91 5.86 11.32
CA GLN A 162 -7.84 6.12 12.28
C GLN A 162 -8.16 7.31 13.18
N SER A 163 -8.70 8.40 12.62
CA SER A 163 -9.17 9.56 13.38
C SER A 163 -10.30 9.21 14.33
N THR A 164 -11.23 8.35 13.93
CA THR A 164 -12.31 7.89 14.80
C THR A 164 -11.78 7.01 15.94
N VAL A 165 -10.86 6.09 15.66
CA VAL A 165 -10.24 5.22 16.68
C VAL A 165 -9.40 6.03 17.67
N SER A 166 -8.78 7.13 17.24
CA SER A 166 -7.98 7.98 18.14
C SER A 166 -8.81 8.62 19.27
N THR A 167 -10.12 8.73 19.12
CA THR A 167 -11.01 9.22 20.18
C THR A 167 -11.27 8.19 21.29
N LEU A 168 -10.91 6.91 21.07
CA LEU A 168 -11.13 5.81 22.03
C LEU A 168 -9.98 5.64 23.03
N GLY A 169 -8.94 6.46 22.96
CA GLY A 169 -7.82 6.46 23.89
C GLY A 169 -6.58 5.71 23.41
N THR A 170 -5.51 5.82 24.19
CA THR A 170 -4.16 5.32 23.84
C THR A 170 -4.09 3.81 23.64
N VAL A 171 -4.83 3.05 24.44
CA VAL A 171 -4.92 1.58 24.35
C VAL A 171 -5.46 1.15 22.98
N ALA A 172 -6.53 1.80 22.52
CA ALA A 172 -7.13 1.51 21.22
C ALA A 172 -6.20 1.90 20.06
N ILE A 173 -5.52 3.03 20.16
CA ILE A 173 -4.55 3.50 19.16
C ILE A 173 -3.40 2.49 19.02
N ALA A 174 -2.81 2.05 20.13
CA ALA A 174 -1.71 1.09 20.13
C ALA A 174 -2.14 -0.27 19.58
N ALA A 175 -3.31 -0.77 19.98
CA ALA A 175 -3.87 -2.01 19.46
C ALA A 175 -4.15 -1.93 17.96
N GLN A 176 -4.75 -0.82 17.49
CA GLN A 176 -5.05 -0.60 16.07
C GLN A 176 -3.76 -0.50 15.23
N ALA A 177 -2.74 0.20 15.71
CA ALA A 177 -1.46 0.34 15.01
C ALA A 177 -0.80 -1.04 14.80
N MET A 178 -0.72 -1.86 15.85
CA MET A 178 -0.17 -3.21 15.75
C MET A 178 -1.03 -4.11 14.86
N THR A 179 -2.36 -4.04 14.98
CA THR A 179 -3.27 -4.79 14.12
C THR A 179 -3.09 -4.43 12.65
N ASN A 180 -2.91 -3.15 12.31
CA ASN A 180 -2.65 -2.72 10.93
C ASN A 180 -1.33 -3.29 10.37
N ILE A 181 -0.27 -3.36 11.19
CA ILE A 181 1.01 -3.98 10.79
C ILE A 181 0.80 -5.46 10.48
N LEU A 182 0.14 -6.19 11.37
CA LEU A 182 -0.13 -7.62 11.22
C LEU A 182 -1.08 -7.89 10.03
N GLU A 183 -2.09 -7.05 9.83
CA GLU A 183 -3.00 -7.14 8.68
C GLU A 183 -2.29 -6.90 7.35
N ASN A 184 -1.35 -5.96 7.30
CA ASN A 184 -0.54 -5.72 6.09
C ASN A 184 0.32 -6.94 5.76
N LEU A 185 0.99 -7.55 6.74
CA LEU A 185 1.77 -8.78 6.52
C LEU A 185 0.91 -9.90 5.93
N ASN A 186 -0.30 -10.05 6.44
CA ASN A 186 -1.26 -11.05 5.97
C ASN A 186 -1.69 -10.83 4.51
N GLY A 187 -1.78 -9.57 4.02
CA GLY A 187 -2.25 -9.25 2.68
C GLY A 187 -1.20 -9.32 1.56
N ILE A 188 0.09 -9.27 1.89
CA ILE A 188 1.19 -9.10 0.90
C ILE A 188 1.17 -10.17 -0.18
N ALA A 189 1.09 -11.44 0.20
CA ALA A 189 1.16 -12.55 -0.74
C ALA A 189 -0.03 -12.57 -1.71
N ALA A 190 -1.23 -12.30 -1.22
CA ALA A 190 -2.43 -12.26 -2.04
C ALA A 190 -2.47 -11.04 -2.98
N ILE A 191 -1.95 -9.89 -2.57
CA ILE A 191 -1.76 -8.73 -3.45
C ILE A 191 -0.80 -9.09 -4.58
N GLY A 192 0.29 -9.82 -4.28
CA GLY A 192 1.23 -10.33 -5.29
C GLY A 192 0.54 -11.22 -6.33
N ILE A 193 -0.32 -12.13 -5.90
CA ILE A 193 -1.12 -12.97 -6.81
C ILE A 193 -2.08 -12.11 -7.65
N GLY A 194 -2.71 -11.08 -7.06
CA GLY A 194 -3.59 -10.15 -7.79
C GLY A 194 -2.86 -9.39 -8.91
N ILE A 195 -1.65 -8.91 -8.66
CA ILE A 195 -0.81 -8.26 -9.69
C ILE A 195 -0.44 -9.24 -10.81
N GLY A 196 -0.08 -10.48 -10.45
CA GLY A 196 0.18 -11.56 -11.41
C GLY A 196 -1.06 -11.89 -12.25
N LEU A 197 -2.24 -11.97 -11.60
CA LEU A 197 -3.52 -12.18 -12.27
C LEU A 197 -3.80 -11.11 -13.34
N MET A 198 -3.59 -9.84 -12.99
CA MET A 198 -3.79 -8.73 -13.93
C MET A 198 -2.93 -8.89 -15.19
N THR A 199 -1.68 -9.33 -15.04
CA THR A 199 -0.77 -9.57 -16.16
C THR A 199 -1.24 -10.73 -17.04
N VAL A 200 -1.56 -11.89 -16.43
CA VAL A 200 -2.01 -13.09 -17.15
C VAL A 200 -3.33 -12.84 -17.89
N VAL A 201 -4.30 -12.25 -17.21
CA VAL A 201 -5.61 -11.92 -17.82
C VAL A 201 -5.44 -10.93 -18.96
N GLY A 202 -4.58 -9.91 -18.79
CA GLY A 202 -4.28 -8.96 -19.86
C GLY A 202 -3.68 -9.62 -21.09
N GLN A 203 -2.80 -10.59 -20.94
CA GLN A 203 -2.21 -11.37 -22.03
C GLN A 203 -3.26 -12.28 -22.71
N CYS A 204 -4.08 -12.99 -21.94
CA CYS A 204 -5.15 -13.83 -22.49
C CYS A 204 -6.15 -13.02 -23.30
N LEU A 205 -6.57 -11.85 -22.79
CA LEU A 205 -7.51 -10.96 -23.50
C LEU A 205 -6.87 -10.35 -24.74
N GLY A 206 -5.58 -9.98 -24.67
CA GLY A 206 -4.81 -9.49 -25.83
C GLY A 206 -4.68 -10.53 -26.93
N ALA A 207 -4.64 -11.83 -26.57
CA ALA A 207 -4.63 -12.96 -27.51
C ALA A 207 -6.04 -13.38 -27.97
N GLY A 208 -7.10 -12.72 -27.52
CA GLY A 208 -8.49 -13.06 -27.85
C GLY A 208 -9.06 -14.28 -27.12
N ARG A 209 -8.34 -14.84 -26.14
CA ARG A 209 -8.69 -16.08 -25.42
C ARG A 209 -9.49 -15.78 -24.13
N LYS A 210 -10.75 -15.44 -24.28
CA LYS A 210 -11.62 -15.05 -23.16
C LYS A 210 -11.85 -16.18 -22.14
N ASP A 211 -12.02 -17.42 -22.62
CA ASP A 211 -12.28 -18.58 -21.75
C ASP A 211 -11.07 -18.89 -20.85
N GLU A 212 -9.86 -18.76 -21.38
CA GLU A 212 -8.64 -18.91 -20.58
C GLU A 212 -8.52 -17.80 -19.52
N ALA A 213 -8.89 -16.57 -19.87
CA ALA A 213 -8.90 -15.46 -18.92
C ALA A 213 -9.82 -15.75 -17.72
N ILE A 214 -11.05 -16.25 -17.99
CA ILE A 214 -12.02 -16.62 -16.95
C ILE A 214 -11.48 -17.79 -16.11
N TYR A 215 -10.88 -18.78 -16.74
CA TYR A 215 -10.26 -19.91 -16.05
C TYR A 215 -9.16 -19.44 -15.07
N TYR A 216 -8.25 -18.56 -15.52
CA TYR A 216 -7.20 -18.04 -14.67
C TYR A 216 -7.72 -17.16 -13.54
N ILE A 217 -8.76 -16.34 -13.77
CA ILE A 217 -9.39 -15.56 -12.70
C ILE A 217 -9.89 -16.50 -11.59
N LYS A 218 -10.64 -17.55 -11.93
CA LYS A 218 -11.14 -18.52 -10.96
C LYS A 218 -10.00 -19.25 -10.24
N LYS A 219 -9.05 -19.79 -10.98
CA LYS A 219 -7.95 -20.57 -10.42
C LYS A 219 -7.06 -19.76 -9.49
N LEU A 220 -6.69 -18.52 -9.88
CA LEU A 220 -5.87 -17.65 -9.07
C LEU A 220 -6.64 -17.06 -7.88
N SER A 221 -7.96 -16.90 -7.98
CA SER A 221 -8.80 -16.56 -6.81
C SER A 221 -8.76 -17.66 -5.75
N TRP A 222 -8.92 -18.92 -6.15
CA TRP A 222 -8.78 -20.06 -5.23
C TRP A 222 -7.38 -20.18 -4.63
N LEU A 223 -6.34 -19.93 -5.42
CA LEU A 223 -4.96 -19.88 -4.90
C LEU A 223 -4.79 -18.76 -3.88
N SER A 224 -5.34 -17.57 -4.17
CA SER A 224 -5.31 -16.44 -3.24
C SER A 224 -6.05 -16.74 -1.95
N GLU A 225 -7.17 -17.45 -2.02
CA GLU A 225 -7.93 -17.90 -0.85
C GLU A 225 -7.10 -18.81 0.05
N ALA A 226 -6.49 -19.85 -0.54
CA ALA A 226 -5.63 -20.77 0.21
C ALA A 226 -4.45 -20.05 0.87
N VAL A 227 -3.82 -19.10 0.15
CA VAL A 227 -2.69 -18.30 0.67
C VAL A 227 -3.15 -17.37 1.78
N ILE A 228 -4.32 -16.75 1.68
CA ILE A 228 -4.88 -15.89 2.73
C ILE A 228 -5.20 -16.70 3.99
N ILE A 229 -5.82 -17.87 3.84
CA ILE A 229 -6.10 -18.75 4.99
C ILE A 229 -4.79 -19.11 5.70
N ALA A 230 -3.79 -19.57 4.94
CA ALA A 230 -2.50 -19.93 5.51
C ALA A 230 -1.80 -18.75 6.20
N SER A 231 -1.81 -17.55 5.59
CA SER A 231 -1.19 -16.38 6.19
C SER A 231 -2.00 -15.83 7.38
N CYS A 232 -3.33 -15.93 7.39
CA CYS A 232 -4.18 -15.60 8.54
C CYS A 232 -3.85 -16.48 9.74
N LEU A 233 -3.74 -17.81 9.53
CA LEU A 233 -3.37 -18.76 10.59
C LEU A 233 -1.96 -18.49 11.12
N LEU A 234 -1.01 -18.22 10.23
CA LEU A 234 0.37 -17.88 10.61
C LEU A 234 0.42 -16.61 11.45
N VAL A 235 -0.20 -15.52 10.98
CA VAL A 235 -0.24 -14.24 11.69
C VAL A 235 -0.96 -14.37 13.03
N PHE A 236 -2.05 -15.12 13.08
CA PHE A 236 -2.75 -15.41 14.35
C PHE A 236 -1.84 -16.12 15.37
N ALA A 237 -1.12 -17.17 14.94
CA ALA A 237 -0.18 -17.87 15.79
C ALA A 237 0.97 -16.97 16.27
N LEU A 238 1.46 -16.06 15.41
CA LEU A 238 2.55 -15.14 15.71
C LEU A 238 2.10 -13.89 16.50
N THR A 239 0.82 -13.60 16.61
CA THR A 239 0.31 -12.38 17.27
C THR A 239 0.79 -12.28 18.72
N LYS A 240 0.66 -13.36 19.51
CA LYS A 240 1.11 -13.36 20.92
C LYS A 240 2.62 -13.11 21.06
N PRO A 241 3.52 -13.86 20.40
CA PRO A 241 4.95 -13.58 20.50
C PRO A 241 5.33 -12.19 19.98
N ILE A 242 4.71 -11.70 18.91
CA ILE A 242 5.01 -10.35 18.38
C ILE A 242 4.57 -9.27 19.36
N THR A 243 3.39 -9.34 19.96
CA THR A 243 2.92 -8.35 20.94
C THR A 243 3.77 -8.34 22.21
N LEU A 244 4.29 -9.50 22.65
CA LEU A 244 5.24 -9.60 23.76
C LEU A 244 6.59 -8.99 23.42
N LEU A 245 7.15 -9.29 22.25
CA LEU A 245 8.43 -8.72 21.78
C LEU A 245 8.34 -7.20 21.58
N ALA A 246 7.18 -6.70 21.16
CA ALA A 246 6.94 -5.26 20.99
C ALA A 246 6.75 -4.52 22.32
N GLY A 247 6.77 -5.21 23.48
CA GLY A 247 6.58 -4.59 24.79
C GLY A 247 5.23 -3.91 24.96
N MET A 248 4.17 -4.41 24.34
CA MET A 248 2.85 -3.80 24.40
C MET A 248 2.25 -3.95 25.82
N GLU A 249 1.54 -2.91 26.26
CA GLU A 249 0.73 -2.96 27.46
C GLU A 249 -0.29 -4.11 27.38
N PRO A 250 -0.52 -4.86 28.49
CA PRO A 250 -1.40 -6.03 28.48
C PRO A 250 -2.82 -5.76 27.97
N ALA A 251 -3.36 -4.57 28.24
CA ALA A 251 -4.68 -4.15 27.75
C ALA A 251 -4.70 -4.00 26.22
N SER A 252 -3.69 -3.32 25.65
CA SER A 252 -3.53 -3.14 24.20
C SER A 252 -3.26 -4.46 23.49
N ALA A 253 -2.46 -5.36 24.10
CA ALA A 253 -2.17 -6.69 23.56
C ALA A 253 -3.41 -7.58 23.49
N LYS A 254 -4.25 -7.57 24.54
CA LYS A 254 -5.54 -8.27 24.56
C LYS A 254 -6.47 -7.78 23.46
N LEU A 255 -6.60 -6.46 23.31
CA LEU A 255 -7.45 -5.86 22.27
C LEU A 255 -6.93 -6.20 20.87
N CYS A 256 -5.62 -6.11 20.64
CA CYS A 256 -4.99 -6.51 19.37
C CYS A 256 -5.26 -7.98 19.06
N PHE A 257 -5.11 -8.89 20.03
CA PHE A 257 -5.39 -10.30 19.84
C PHE A 257 -6.86 -10.56 19.48
N PHE A 258 -7.80 -9.87 20.13
CA PHE A 258 -9.22 -9.95 19.80
C PHE A 258 -9.49 -9.48 18.36
N MET A 259 -8.91 -8.33 17.96
CA MET A 259 -9.07 -7.80 16.61
C MET A 259 -8.50 -8.74 15.55
N ILE A 260 -7.32 -9.30 15.77
CA ILE A 260 -6.71 -10.28 14.85
C ILE A 260 -7.52 -11.57 14.79
N SER A 261 -8.07 -12.05 15.91
CA SER A 261 -8.95 -13.23 15.92
C SER A 261 -10.17 -13.03 15.03
N PHE A 262 -10.81 -11.87 15.12
CA PHE A 262 -11.94 -11.51 14.28
C PHE A 262 -11.55 -11.39 12.80
N ILE A 263 -10.43 -10.74 12.51
CA ILE A 263 -9.89 -10.61 11.15
C ILE A 263 -9.57 -11.98 10.54
N THR A 264 -8.99 -12.89 11.32
CA THR A 264 -8.64 -14.24 10.86
C THR A 264 -9.86 -15.05 10.40
N ILE A 265 -11.03 -14.81 10.98
CA ILE A 265 -12.28 -15.49 10.60
C ILE A 265 -12.93 -14.80 9.39
N VAL A 266 -13.02 -13.47 9.40
CA VAL A 266 -13.79 -12.71 8.41
C VAL A 266 -13.01 -12.48 7.12
N LYS A 267 -11.69 -12.26 7.20
CA LYS A 267 -10.86 -11.89 6.06
C LYS A 267 -10.82 -12.95 4.96
N PRO A 268 -10.65 -14.27 5.22
CA PRO A 268 -10.70 -15.28 4.19
C PRO A 268 -11.98 -15.19 3.35
N VAL A 269 -13.13 -15.08 3.99
CA VAL A 269 -14.43 -15.08 3.30
C VAL A 269 -14.65 -13.81 2.46
N SER A 270 -14.26 -12.65 2.97
CA SER A 270 -14.64 -11.36 2.35
C SER A 270 -13.55 -10.75 1.47
N TRP A 271 -12.27 -10.94 1.82
CA TRP A 271 -11.18 -10.19 1.21
C TRP A 271 -10.90 -10.62 -0.23
N VAL A 272 -10.84 -11.94 -0.49
CA VAL A 272 -10.54 -12.46 -1.83
C VAL A 272 -11.63 -12.09 -2.81
N LEU A 273 -12.90 -12.24 -2.41
CA LEU A 273 -14.05 -11.85 -3.23
C LEU A 273 -14.07 -10.34 -3.55
N SER A 274 -13.57 -9.51 -2.62
CA SER A 274 -13.57 -8.05 -2.79
C SER A 274 -12.37 -7.52 -3.56
N PHE A 275 -11.18 -8.14 -3.43
CA PHE A 275 -9.94 -7.58 -3.96
C PHE A 275 -9.42 -8.28 -5.23
N ILE A 276 -9.62 -9.59 -5.39
CA ILE A 276 -9.04 -10.31 -6.53
C ILE A 276 -9.81 -10.06 -7.85
N PRO A 277 -11.15 -10.10 -7.91
CA PRO A 277 -11.88 -9.81 -9.15
C PRO A 277 -11.58 -8.44 -9.76
N PRO A 278 -11.43 -7.35 -8.98
CA PRO A 278 -11.04 -6.05 -9.51
C PRO A 278 -9.74 -6.04 -10.32
N TYR A 279 -8.75 -6.90 -10.01
CA TYR A 279 -7.55 -7.01 -10.84
C TYR A 279 -7.88 -7.56 -12.24
N GLY A 280 -8.78 -8.56 -12.32
CA GLY A 280 -9.26 -9.09 -13.60
C GLY A 280 -10.05 -8.05 -14.39
N MET A 281 -10.93 -7.29 -13.72
CA MET A 281 -11.73 -6.23 -14.36
C MET A 281 -10.85 -5.09 -14.86
N ARG A 282 -9.83 -4.68 -14.11
CA ARG A 282 -8.83 -3.70 -14.57
C ARG A 282 -8.07 -4.18 -15.79
N ALA A 283 -7.69 -5.47 -15.85
CA ALA A 283 -7.07 -6.07 -17.02
C ALA A 283 -7.99 -6.07 -18.24
N ALA A 284 -9.30 -6.23 -18.04
CA ALA A 284 -10.32 -6.14 -19.08
C ALA A 284 -10.66 -4.69 -19.49
N GLY A 285 -10.15 -3.68 -18.79
CA GLY A 285 -10.42 -2.27 -19.05
C GLY A 285 -11.65 -1.70 -18.35
N ASP A 286 -12.41 -2.50 -17.61
CA ASP A 286 -13.55 -2.03 -16.81
C ASP A 286 -13.12 -1.57 -15.42
N VAL A 287 -12.52 -0.38 -15.39
CA VAL A 287 -11.99 0.22 -14.16
C VAL A 287 -13.04 1.03 -13.42
N LYS A 288 -14.03 1.59 -14.14
CA LYS A 288 -15.04 2.48 -13.56
C LYS A 288 -15.94 1.74 -12.59
N PHE A 289 -16.39 0.56 -12.95
CA PHE A 289 -17.24 -0.25 -12.08
C PHE A 289 -16.51 -0.62 -10.78
N SER A 290 -15.25 -1.09 -10.89
CA SER A 290 -14.41 -1.38 -9.73
C SER A 290 -14.26 -0.17 -8.81
N MET A 291 -13.93 1.01 -9.38
CA MET A 291 -13.77 2.25 -8.64
C MET A 291 -15.05 2.65 -7.89
N ILE A 292 -16.20 2.67 -8.57
CA ILE A 292 -17.49 3.09 -7.96
C ILE A 292 -17.86 2.13 -6.83
N THR A 293 -17.79 0.83 -7.07
CA THR A 293 -18.14 -0.19 -6.06
C THR A 293 -17.22 -0.11 -4.85
N SER A 294 -15.91 -0.01 -5.06
CA SER A 294 -14.92 0.10 -3.96
C SER A 294 -15.12 1.39 -3.16
N CYS A 295 -15.33 2.53 -3.83
CA CYS A 295 -15.56 3.81 -3.15
C CYS A 295 -16.87 3.78 -2.35
N CYS A 296 -17.97 3.29 -2.94
CA CYS A 296 -19.25 3.19 -2.24
C CYS A 296 -19.13 2.26 -1.02
N THR A 297 -18.55 1.07 -1.17
CA THR A 297 -18.38 0.13 -0.06
C THR A 297 -17.49 0.72 1.04
N MET A 298 -16.40 1.38 0.68
CA MET A 298 -15.49 1.98 1.66
C MET A 298 -16.18 3.09 2.47
N TRP A 299 -16.87 4.00 1.81
CA TRP A 299 -17.44 5.18 2.45
C TRP A 299 -18.82 4.94 3.06
N LEU A 300 -19.75 4.32 2.31
CA LEU A 300 -21.11 4.08 2.78
C LEU A 300 -21.19 2.95 3.81
N CYS A 301 -20.40 1.87 3.63
CA CYS A 301 -20.45 0.75 4.57
C CYS A 301 -19.34 0.88 5.64
N ARG A 302 -18.07 0.86 5.25
CA ARG A 302 -16.96 0.69 6.21
C ARG A 302 -16.77 1.92 7.10
N VAL A 303 -16.67 3.12 6.53
CA VAL A 303 -16.44 4.36 7.31
C VAL A 303 -17.68 4.71 8.12
N SER A 304 -18.87 4.70 7.53
CA SER A 304 -20.12 5.03 8.23
C SER A 304 -20.42 4.04 9.35
N LEU A 305 -20.24 2.74 9.10
CA LEU A 305 -20.43 1.70 10.12
C LEU A 305 -19.40 1.83 11.25
N CYS A 306 -18.14 2.14 10.92
CA CYS A 306 -17.10 2.36 11.93
C CYS A 306 -17.48 3.55 12.84
N ILE A 307 -17.85 4.70 12.25
CA ILE A 307 -18.25 5.87 13.03
C ILE A 307 -19.49 5.58 13.89
N TYR A 308 -20.48 4.89 13.33
CA TYR A 308 -21.70 4.51 14.07
C TYR A 308 -21.39 3.58 15.25
N LEU A 309 -20.64 2.49 14.99
CA LEU A 309 -20.30 1.51 16.03
C LEU A 309 -19.38 2.12 17.10
N CYS A 310 -18.42 2.95 16.73
CA CYS A 310 -17.58 3.65 17.71
C CYS A 310 -18.39 4.61 18.60
N ARG A 311 -19.44 5.24 18.07
CA ARG A 311 -20.34 6.10 18.87
C ARG A 311 -21.27 5.30 19.79
N VAL A 312 -21.76 4.16 19.31
CA VAL A 312 -22.77 3.36 20.06
C VAL A 312 -22.10 2.40 21.04
N TRP A 313 -20.99 1.77 20.63
CA TRP A 313 -20.33 0.71 21.41
C TRP A 313 -18.97 1.16 21.97
N GLY A 314 -18.44 2.31 21.58
CA GLY A 314 -17.16 2.82 22.08
C GLY A 314 -17.12 2.99 23.60
N LEU A 315 -18.23 3.34 24.20
CA LEU A 315 -18.41 3.35 25.66
C LEU A 315 -18.31 1.93 26.27
N SER A 316 -18.77 0.89 25.57
CA SER A 316 -18.73 -0.49 26.04
C SER A 316 -17.31 -1.09 26.01
N LEU A 317 -16.48 -0.71 25.04
CA LEU A 317 -15.07 -1.14 24.96
C LEU A 317 -14.21 -0.50 26.07
N ILE A 318 -14.53 0.73 26.45
CA ILE A 318 -13.87 1.40 27.59
C ILE A 318 -14.25 0.71 28.91
N HIS A 319 -15.50 0.29 29.08
CA HIS A 319 -15.95 -0.43 30.26
C HIS A 319 -15.39 -1.87 30.36
N ILE A 320 -15.06 -2.51 29.25
CA ILE A 320 -14.39 -3.82 29.24
C ILE A 320 -12.89 -3.67 29.57
N SER A 321 -12.28 -2.53 29.28
CA SER A 321 -10.87 -2.27 29.59
C SER A 321 -10.62 -1.66 30.98
N GLU A 322 -11.66 -1.21 31.70
CA GLU A 322 -11.59 -0.73 33.08
C GLU A 322 -12.47 -1.60 34.05
N PRO A 323 -12.03 -2.79 34.48
CA PRO A 323 -12.78 -3.51 35.49
C PRO A 323 -12.57 -3.02 36.94
N THR A 324 -11.76 -1.99 37.16
CA THR A 324 -11.47 -1.51 38.54
C THR A 324 -11.10 -0.02 38.55
N ARG A 325 -12.09 0.85 38.59
CA ARG A 325 -12.02 2.04 39.45
C ARG A 325 -13.07 1.89 40.55
N PRO A 326 -12.66 1.68 41.81
CA PRO A 326 -13.55 1.97 42.93
C PRO A 326 -13.77 3.49 42.95
N TYR A 327 -14.99 3.89 43.21
CA TYR A 327 -15.44 5.26 43.41
C TYR A 327 -14.60 5.96 44.48
#